data_e437bb2519407112fd20b24aa6f27d78
#
_entry.id   e437bb2519407112fd20b24aa6f27d78
#
_cell.length_a   1.000
_cell.length_b   1.000
_cell.length_c   1.000
_cell.angle_alpha   90.00
_cell.angle_beta   90.00
_cell.angle_gamma   90.00
#
_symmetry.space_group_name_H-M   'P 1'
#
loop_
_entity.id
_entity.type
_entity.pdbx_description
1 polymer ?
#
loop_
_entity_poly.entity_id
_entity_poly.type
_entity_poly.pdbx_seq_one_letter_code
_entity_poly.pdbx_strand_id
1 'polypeptide(L)'
;MYPYPILFGMTLYEIFIIVGVIGVMITFRFFGDRYKFSARLQNLVLFNTLAAITGGYFCAVLFQAFYDFMATGKFVLDENTGATFYGGLIGGVATFIGVYFAVGAFMFKDREHLRAFPHLFNIAGVAIPLAHGFGRLGCLSVGCCHGGKTDAWYGIYSPELGYKFVPIQLFEAIVLFVIAISLFFLLLKSKRFPHTMSIYLITYGIWRFFAEYFRADNRGETIVKGLTPSQLTAIVLFFVSILLYVLLEYLYARKKQK
;
A
#
# COMPACT_ATOMS: atom_id res chain seq x y z
N MET A 1 20.62 -12.41 5.81
CA MET A 1 19.68 -11.81 4.87
C MET A 1 20.11 -12.19 3.47
N TYR A 2 19.23 -12.15 2.50
CA TYR A 2 19.50 -12.68 1.15
C TYR A 2 19.29 -11.58 0.11
N PRO A 3 20.21 -10.60 0.01
CA PRO A 3 20.16 -9.58 -1.04
C PRO A 3 20.58 -10.15 -2.42
N TYR A 4 20.95 -11.42 -2.48
CA TYR A 4 21.46 -12.08 -3.68
C TYR A 4 20.34 -12.64 -4.54
N PRO A 5 20.52 -12.69 -5.88
CA PRO A 5 19.58 -13.34 -6.78
C PRO A 5 19.44 -14.83 -6.47
N ILE A 6 18.19 -15.34 -6.40
CA ILE A 6 17.89 -16.73 -6.08
C ILE A 6 17.25 -17.44 -7.27
N LEU A 7 16.32 -16.79 -7.97
CA LEU A 7 15.53 -17.38 -9.05
C LEU A 7 15.50 -16.46 -10.26
N PHE A 8 15.91 -16.93 -11.42
CA PHE A 8 15.95 -16.16 -12.69
C PHE A 8 16.62 -14.78 -12.57
N GLY A 9 17.65 -14.64 -11.75
CA GLY A 9 18.32 -13.37 -11.50
C GLY A 9 17.57 -12.42 -10.54
N MET A 10 16.42 -12.82 -10.01
CA MET A 10 15.62 -12.04 -9.08
C MET A 10 15.99 -12.32 -7.62
N THR A 11 15.95 -11.27 -6.82
CA THR A 11 16.09 -11.33 -5.36
C THR A 11 14.78 -11.79 -4.70
N LEU A 12 14.85 -12.23 -3.44
CA LEU A 12 13.63 -12.52 -2.65
C LEU A 12 12.71 -11.30 -2.53
N TYR A 13 13.27 -10.09 -2.51
CA TYR A 13 12.48 -8.86 -2.46
C TYR A 13 11.55 -8.76 -3.68
N GLU A 14 12.11 -8.93 -4.87
CA GLU A 14 11.35 -8.86 -6.12
C GLU A 14 10.30 -9.97 -6.22
N ILE A 15 10.66 -11.18 -5.78
CA ILE A 15 9.72 -12.30 -5.74
C ILE A 15 8.52 -11.98 -4.83
N PHE A 16 8.76 -11.44 -3.62
CA PHE A 16 7.66 -11.05 -2.73
C PHE A 16 6.79 -9.93 -3.32
N ILE A 17 7.38 -8.96 -4.02
CA ILE A 17 6.59 -7.92 -4.72
C ILE A 17 5.70 -8.55 -5.80
N ILE A 18 6.24 -9.47 -6.62
CA ILE A 18 5.48 -10.17 -7.65
C ILE A 18 4.32 -10.96 -7.02
N VAL A 19 4.58 -11.71 -5.94
CA VAL A 19 3.53 -12.46 -5.22
C VAL A 19 2.45 -11.52 -4.69
N GLY A 20 2.84 -10.38 -4.14
CA GLY A 20 1.91 -9.34 -3.69
C GLY A 20 1.03 -8.82 -4.83
N VAL A 21 1.61 -8.51 -5.98
CA VAL A 21 0.88 -8.04 -7.18
C VAL A 21 -0.09 -9.12 -7.69
N ILE A 22 0.35 -10.36 -7.77
CA ILE A 22 -0.52 -11.50 -8.15
C ILE A 22 -1.69 -11.62 -7.16
N GLY A 23 -1.43 -11.49 -5.86
CA GLY A 23 -2.45 -11.49 -4.81
C GLY A 23 -3.49 -10.39 -4.99
N VAL A 24 -3.06 -9.18 -5.36
CA VAL A 24 -3.96 -8.07 -5.73
C VAL A 24 -4.84 -8.45 -6.91
N MET A 25 -4.25 -8.96 -8.00
CA MET A 25 -4.97 -9.32 -9.21
C MET A 25 -6.01 -10.43 -8.96
N ILE A 26 -5.63 -11.46 -8.20
CA ILE A 26 -6.54 -12.55 -7.79
C ILE A 26 -7.69 -11.99 -6.94
N THR A 27 -7.40 -11.11 -5.98
CA THR A 27 -8.41 -10.51 -5.11
C THR A 27 -9.42 -9.68 -5.92
N PHE A 28 -8.95 -8.84 -6.84
CA PHE A 28 -9.82 -8.06 -7.72
C PHE A 28 -10.66 -8.95 -8.65
N ARG A 29 -10.06 -10.02 -9.20
CA ARG A 29 -10.78 -10.97 -10.05
C ARG A 29 -11.87 -11.69 -9.28
N PHE A 30 -11.55 -12.27 -8.12
CA PHE A 30 -12.48 -13.01 -7.28
C PHE A 30 -13.70 -12.17 -6.88
N PHE A 31 -13.48 -10.95 -6.36
CA PHE A 31 -14.58 -10.09 -5.98
C PHE A 31 -15.27 -9.45 -7.18
N GLY A 32 -14.56 -9.22 -8.29
CA GLY A 32 -15.15 -8.77 -9.55
C GLY A 32 -16.20 -9.75 -10.09
N ASP A 33 -15.89 -11.05 -10.06
CA ASP A 33 -16.85 -12.11 -10.43
C ASP A 33 -18.03 -12.16 -9.44
N ARG A 34 -17.76 -12.01 -8.14
CA ARG A 34 -18.81 -12.00 -7.11
C ARG A 34 -19.74 -10.79 -7.22
N TYR A 35 -19.23 -9.61 -7.56
CA TYR A 35 -20.03 -8.42 -7.82
C TYR A 35 -20.62 -8.37 -9.24
N LYS A 36 -20.39 -9.41 -10.05
CA LYS A 36 -20.85 -9.54 -11.44
C LYS A 36 -20.40 -8.37 -12.32
N PHE A 37 -19.16 -7.92 -12.14
CA PHE A 37 -18.55 -6.94 -13.02
C PHE A 37 -18.36 -7.53 -14.42
N SER A 38 -18.59 -6.73 -15.46
CA SER A 38 -18.32 -7.16 -16.83
C SER A 38 -16.85 -7.56 -17.01
N ALA A 39 -16.57 -8.49 -17.90
CA ALA A 39 -15.20 -8.89 -18.24
C ALA A 39 -14.35 -7.67 -18.70
N ARG A 40 -14.99 -6.71 -19.39
CA ARG A 40 -14.33 -5.47 -19.81
C ARG A 40 -13.85 -4.65 -18.62
N LEU A 41 -14.70 -4.49 -17.58
CA LEU A 41 -14.35 -3.74 -16.38
C LEU A 41 -13.25 -4.44 -15.59
N GLN A 42 -13.33 -5.76 -15.44
CA GLN A 42 -12.30 -6.53 -14.75
C GLN A 42 -10.94 -6.41 -15.46
N ASN A 43 -10.92 -6.50 -16.79
CA ASN A 43 -9.71 -6.31 -17.58
C ASN A 43 -9.17 -4.88 -17.44
N LEU A 44 -10.04 -3.85 -17.48
CA LEU A 44 -9.62 -2.47 -17.22
C LEU A 44 -8.94 -2.35 -15.86
N VAL A 45 -9.52 -2.92 -14.80
CA VAL A 45 -8.94 -2.85 -13.44
C VAL A 45 -7.57 -3.54 -13.39
N LEU A 46 -7.42 -4.72 -14.01
CA LEU A 46 -6.16 -5.45 -14.03
C LEU A 46 -5.06 -4.68 -14.78
N PHE A 47 -5.34 -4.20 -16.00
CA PHE A 47 -4.38 -3.40 -16.76
C PHE A 47 -4.06 -2.07 -16.05
N ASN A 48 -5.06 -1.44 -15.45
CA ASN A 48 -4.87 -0.21 -14.70
C ASN A 48 -4.04 -0.41 -13.43
N THR A 49 -4.12 -1.58 -12.79
CA THR A 49 -3.24 -1.93 -11.67
C THR A 49 -1.77 -1.96 -12.11
N LEU A 50 -1.48 -2.54 -13.27
CA LEU A 50 -0.12 -2.54 -13.84
C LEU A 50 0.33 -1.11 -14.20
N ALA A 51 -0.55 -0.33 -14.85
CA ALA A 51 -0.27 1.08 -15.14
C ALA A 51 0.01 1.90 -13.88
N ALA A 52 -0.73 1.65 -12.79
CA ALA A 52 -0.54 2.32 -11.51
C ALA A 52 0.81 1.96 -10.85
N ILE A 53 1.27 0.71 -10.98
CA ILE A 53 2.59 0.30 -10.50
C ILE A 53 3.68 1.03 -11.28
N THR A 54 3.60 1.05 -12.62
CA THR A 54 4.58 1.73 -13.49
C THR A 54 4.58 3.24 -13.25
N GLY A 55 3.39 3.88 -13.23
CA GLY A 55 3.25 5.31 -12.96
C GLY A 55 3.70 5.69 -11.56
N GLY A 56 3.43 4.83 -10.58
CA GLY A 56 3.91 4.98 -9.21
C GLY A 56 5.44 4.95 -9.13
N TYR A 57 6.08 3.97 -9.76
CA TYR A 57 7.53 3.89 -9.81
C TYR A 57 8.17 5.11 -10.48
N PHE A 58 7.63 5.53 -11.62
CA PHE A 58 8.08 6.73 -12.32
C PHE A 58 7.98 7.99 -11.43
N CYS A 59 6.85 8.18 -10.76
CA CYS A 59 6.66 9.28 -9.81
C CYS A 59 7.61 9.18 -8.61
N ALA A 60 7.87 7.96 -8.10
CA ALA A 60 8.79 7.74 -6.99
C ALA A 60 10.21 8.25 -7.32
N VAL A 61 10.69 7.94 -8.52
CA VAL A 61 12.00 8.38 -9.01
C VAL A 61 12.02 9.89 -9.28
N LEU A 62 10.96 10.44 -9.89
CA LEU A 62 10.84 11.90 -10.11
C LEU A 62 10.86 12.68 -8.79
N PHE A 63 10.13 12.21 -7.79
CA PHE A 63 10.14 12.85 -6.46
C PHE A 63 11.51 12.79 -5.80
N GLN A 64 12.25 11.67 -5.96
CA GLN A 64 13.61 11.59 -5.47
C GLN A 64 14.51 12.60 -6.17
N ALA A 65 14.49 12.64 -7.50
CA ALA A 65 15.27 13.62 -8.28
C ALA A 65 14.94 15.07 -7.88
N PHE A 66 13.68 15.35 -7.56
CA PHE A 66 13.27 16.66 -7.06
C PHE A 66 13.83 16.96 -5.65
N TYR A 67 13.84 15.99 -4.72
CA TYR A 67 14.48 16.16 -3.42
C TYR A 67 15.98 16.39 -3.55
N ASP A 68 16.65 15.64 -4.41
CA ASP A 68 18.09 15.80 -4.67
C ASP A 68 18.39 17.17 -5.28
N PHE A 69 17.52 17.65 -6.19
CA PHE A 69 17.61 19.01 -6.73
C PHE A 69 17.48 20.08 -5.65
N MET A 70 16.50 19.94 -4.74
CA MET A 70 16.34 20.90 -3.63
C MET A 70 17.53 20.90 -2.67
N ALA A 71 18.21 19.76 -2.51
CA ALA A 71 19.38 19.63 -1.64
C ALA A 71 20.69 20.10 -2.29
N THR A 72 20.87 19.85 -3.61
CA THR A 72 22.16 20.02 -4.30
C THR A 72 22.15 21.12 -5.36
N GLY A 73 20.98 21.64 -5.74
CA GLY A 73 20.80 22.56 -6.86
C GLY A 73 20.95 21.92 -8.26
N LYS A 74 21.13 20.60 -8.33
CA LYS A 74 21.29 19.86 -9.60
C LYS A 74 20.17 18.84 -9.78
N PHE A 75 19.43 18.97 -10.87
CA PHE A 75 18.44 17.96 -11.25
C PHE A 75 19.13 16.86 -12.05
N VAL A 76 19.26 15.68 -11.46
CA VAL A 76 19.85 14.50 -12.09
C VAL A 76 18.83 13.39 -12.08
N LEU A 77 18.68 12.73 -13.23
CA LEU A 77 17.80 11.57 -13.37
C LEU A 77 18.62 10.48 -14.09
N ASP A 78 19.19 9.59 -13.31
CA ASP A 78 20.03 8.50 -13.79
C ASP A 78 19.69 7.18 -13.09
N GLU A 79 20.40 6.12 -13.40
CA GLU A 79 20.22 4.79 -12.82
C GLU A 79 20.52 4.71 -11.30
N ASN A 80 21.22 5.70 -10.75
CA ASN A 80 21.53 5.80 -9.32
C ASN A 80 20.48 6.62 -8.55
N THR A 81 19.55 7.26 -9.27
CA THR A 81 18.45 8.01 -8.63
C THR A 81 17.55 7.05 -7.86
N GLY A 82 17.49 7.19 -6.55
CA GLY A 82 16.65 6.40 -5.70
C GLY A 82 15.15 6.59 -5.98
N ALA A 83 14.31 6.03 -5.13
CA ALA A 83 12.86 6.13 -5.25
C ALA A 83 12.23 6.47 -3.89
N THR A 84 11.35 7.47 -3.85
CA THR A 84 10.64 7.85 -2.63
C THR A 84 9.33 7.09 -2.48
N PHE A 85 9.05 6.63 -1.27
CA PHE A 85 7.78 5.94 -0.97
C PHE A 85 6.56 6.83 -1.25
N TYR A 86 6.58 8.09 -0.81
CA TYR A 86 5.44 8.99 -0.98
C TYR A 86 5.20 9.36 -2.45
N GLY A 87 6.27 9.56 -3.23
CA GLY A 87 6.17 9.77 -4.68
C GLY A 87 5.50 8.59 -5.36
N GLY A 88 5.90 7.36 -4.98
CA GLY A 88 5.29 6.13 -5.49
C GLY A 88 3.82 5.97 -5.12
N LEU A 89 3.48 6.22 -3.86
CA LEU A 89 2.10 6.13 -3.39
C LEU A 89 1.18 7.15 -4.08
N ILE A 90 1.56 8.42 -4.09
CA ILE A 90 0.77 9.49 -4.71
C ILE A 90 0.65 9.26 -6.21
N GLY A 91 1.77 8.97 -6.89
CA GLY A 91 1.81 8.71 -8.33
C GLY A 91 0.99 7.50 -8.72
N GLY A 92 1.09 6.39 -7.96
CA GLY A 92 0.32 5.17 -8.21
C GLY A 92 -1.18 5.39 -8.04
N VAL A 93 -1.60 6.04 -6.96
CA VAL A 93 -3.02 6.37 -6.71
C VAL A 93 -3.55 7.33 -7.79
N ALA A 94 -2.81 8.39 -8.12
CA ALA A 94 -3.20 9.35 -9.14
C ALA A 94 -3.32 8.68 -10.52
N THR A 95 -2.36 7.83 -10.89
CA THR A 95 -2.40 7.05 -12.14
C THR A 95 -3.60 6.13 -12.17
N PHE A 96 -3.83 5.36 -11.08
CA PHE A 96 -4.99 4.46 -11.02
C PHE A 96 -6.31 5.21 -11.19
N ILE A 97 -6.52 6.28 -10.44
CA ILE A 97 -7.75 7.07 -10.50
C ILE A 97 -7.89 7.74 -11.87
N GLY A 98 -6.83 8.39 -12.36
CA GLY A 98 -6.84 9.10 -13.64
C GLY A 98 -7.17 8.18 -14.82
N VAL A 99 -6.44 7.07 -14.95
CA VAL A 99 -6.64 6.09 -16.01
C VAL A 99 -8.01 5.40 -15.88
N TYR A 100 -8.41 5.02 -14.64
CA TYR A 100 -9.70 4.38 -14.41
C TYR A 100 -10.87 5.24 -14.90
N PHE A 101 -10.91 6.50 -14.52
CA PHE A 101 -12.02 7.38 -14.93
C PHE A 101 -11.91 7.83 -16.39
N ALA A 102 -10.71 8.15 -16.87
CA ALA A 102 -10.51 8.57 -18.26
C ALA A 102 -10.89 7.45 -19.24
N VAL A 103 -10.26 6.27 -19.09
CA VAL A 103 -10.52 5.12 -19.96
C VAL A 103 -11.95 4.58 -19.73
N GLY A 104 -12.41 4.57 -18.48
CA GLY A 104 -13.76 4.15 -18.12
C GLY A 104 -14.84 4.99 -18.80
N ALA A 105 -14.65 6.30 -18.90
CA ALA A 105 -15.59 7.22 -19.59
C ALA A 105 -15.70 6.89 -21.08
N PHE A 106 -14.62 6.48 -21.75
CA PHE A 106 -14.64 6.06 -23.16
C PHE A 106 -15.22 4.65 -23.35
N MET A 107 -14.88 3.71 -22.46
CA MET A 107 -15.25 2.30 -22.61
C MET A 107 -16.69 1.98 -22.20
N PHE A 108 -17.24 2.68 -21.20
CA PHE A 108 -18.51 2.34 -20.55
C PHE A 108 -19.56 3.46 -20.71
N LYS A 109 -20.28 3.45 -21.84
CA LYS A 109 -21.37 4.39 -22.10
C LYS A 109 -22.52 4.27 -21.08
N ASP A 110 -22.72 3.05 -20.54
CA ASP A 110 -23.71 2.73 -19.48
C ASP A 110 -23.27 3.14 -18.07
N ARG A 111 -22.07 3.76 -17.95
CA ARG A 111 -21.46 4.19 -16.68
C ARG A 111 -21.24 3.05 -15.66
N GLU A 112 -21.00 1.82 -16.12
CA GLU A 112 -20.68 0.69 -15.22
C GLU A 112 -19.50 1.02 -14.30
N HIS A 113 -18.43 1.63 -14.84
CA HIS A 113 -17.24 2.00 -14.07
C HIS A 113 -17.58 2.93 -12.88
N LEU A 114 -18.54 3.87 -13.01
CA LEU A 114 -18.94 4.73 -11.90
C LEU A 114 -19.72 3.96 -10.82
N ARG A 115 -20.58 3.04 -11.23
CA ARG A 115 -21.34 2.20 -10.27
C ARG A 115 -20.46 1.20 -9.55
N ALA A 116 -19.43 0.70 -10.21
CA ALA A 116 -18.51 -0.29 -9.65
C ALA A 116 -17.45 0.34 -8.72
N PHE A 117 -17.11 1.61 -8.88
CA PHE A 117 -16.02 2.27 -8.15
C PHE A 117 -16.09 2.10 -6.62
N PRO A 118 -17.26 2.28 -5.94
CA PRO A 118 -17.34 2.06 -4.50
C PRO A 118 -17.01 0.61 -4.08
N HIS A 119 -17.36 -0.36 -4.91
CA HIS A 119 -17.01 -1.77 -4.67
C HIS A 119 -15.52 -2.02 -4.89
N LEU A 120 -14.93 -1.44 -5.95
CA LEU A 120 -13.49 -1.52 -6.20
C LEU A 120 -12.68 -0.89 -5.06
N PHE A 121 -13.17 0.21 -4.50
CA PHE A 121 -12.55 0.84 -3.33
C PHE A 121 -12.56 -0.08 -2.10
N ASN A 122 -13.64 -0.82 -1.89
CA ASN A 122 -13.68 -1.84 -0.84
C ASN A 122 -12.79 -3.05 -1.14
N ILE A 123 -12.71 -3.51 -2.39
CA ILE A 123 -11.80 -4.59 -2.78
C ILE A 123 -10.35 -4.17 -2.56
N ALA A 124 -10.01 -2.93 -2.88
CA ALA A 124 -8.68 -2.36 -2.64
C ALA A 124 -8.32 -2.37 -1.13
N GLY A 125 -9.29 -2.15 -0.24
CA GLY A 125 -9.11 -2.27 1.21
C GLY A 125 -8.70 -3.67 1.71
N VAL A 126 -8.91 -4.71 0.89
CA VAL A 126 -8.42 -6.07 1.14
C VAL A 126 -7.10 -6.33 0.40
N ALA A 127 -7.03 -5.91 -0.86
CA ALA A 127 -5.91 -6.21 -1.74
C ALA A 127 -4.62 -5.46 -1.35
N ILE A 128 -4.74 -4.19 -0.95
CA ILE A 128 -3.59 -3.36 -0.58
C ILE A 128 -2.86 -3.91 0.66
N PRO A 129 -3.51 -4.19 1.81
CA PRO A 129 -2.79 -4.75 2.95
C PRO A 129 -2.17 -6.11 2.65
N LEU A 130 -2.77 -6.93 1.78
CA LEU A 130 -2.17 -8.18 1.33
C LEU A 130 -0.84 -7.94 0.61
N ALA A 131 -0.82 -7.07 -0.42
CA ALA A 131 0.40 -6.74 -1.15
C ALA A 131 1.44 -6.04 -0.26
N HIS A 132 0.99 -5.16 0.63
CA HIS A 132 1.85 -4.47 1.58
C HIS A 132 2.54 -5.45 2.53
N GLY A 133 1.83 -6.47 3.03
CA GLY A 133 2.42 -7.54 3.85
C GLY A 133 3.55 -8.28 3.12
N PHE A 134 3.36 -8.63 1.85
CA PHE A 134 4.43 -9.21 1.03
C PHE A 134 5.58 -8.23 0.82
N GLY A 135 5.33 -6.96 0.60
CA GLY A 135 6.37 -5.92 0.53
C GLY A 135 7.21 -5.86 1.81
N ARG A 136 6.61 -6.03 3.00
CA ARG A 136 7.33 -6.10 4.28
C ARG A 136 8.18 -7.35 4.44
N LEU A 137 7.73 -8.49 3.93
CA LEU A 137 8.57 -9.69 3.83
C LEU A 137 9.75 -9.46 2.88
N GLY A 138 9.55 -8.73 1.79
CA GLY A 138 10.62 -8.27 0.91
C GLY A 138 11.65 -7.41 1.66
N CYS A 139 11.21 -6.40 2.43
CA CYS A 139 12.10 -5.58 3.26
C CYS A 139 12.90 -6.43 4.27
N LEU A 140 12.26 -7.44 4.87
CA LEU A 140 12.93 -8.38 5.78
C LEU A 140 14.01 -9.17 5.06
N SER A 141 13.76 -9.64 3.84
CA SER A 141 14.69 -10.45 3.08
C SER A 141 16.00 -9.72 2.73
N VAL A 142 15.92 -8.43 2.42
CA VAL A 142 17.10 -7.60 2.12
C VAL A 142 17.66 -6.87 3.35
N GLY A 143 17.00 -6.97 4.51
CA GLY A 143 17.50 -6.40 5.75
C GLY A 143 17.29 -4.91 5.94
N CYS A 144 16.49 -4.25 5.14
CA CYS A 144 16.17 -2.83 5.29
C CYS A 144 15.02 -2.58 6.28
N CYS A 145 14.91 -1.34 6.77
CA CYS A 145 13.77 -0.90 7.58
C CYS A 145 13.59 -1.66 8.92
N HIS A 146 14.65 -2.18 9.48
CA HIS A 146 14.64 -2.96 10.73
C HIS A 146 14.42 -2.08 11.97
N GLY A 147 14.10 -2.72 13.09
CA GLY A 147 14.02 -2.09 14.39
C GLY A 147 15.37 -1.96 15.07
N GLY A 148 15.37 -1.44 16.30
CA GLY A 148 16.58 -1.26 17.12
C GLY A 148 17.26 -2.58 17.49
N LYS A 149 18.52 -2.47 18.00
CA LYS A 149 19.26 -3.61 18.58
C LYS A 149 18.48 -4.22 19.73
N THR A 150 18.48 -5.55 19.83
CA THR A 150 17.77 -6.27 20.88
C THR A 150 18.47 -7.58 21.23
N ASP A 151 18.41 -7.96 22.50
CA ASP A 151 18.83 -9.27 22.97
C ASP A 151 17.63 -10.21 23.20
N ALA A 152 16.42 -9.76 22.90
CA ALA A 152 15.20 -10.54 23.04
C ALA A 152 15.21 -11.82 22.18
N TRP A 153 14.45 -12.82 22.62
CA TRP A 153 14.38 -14.12 21.95
C TRP A 153 13.84 -14.03 20.51
N TYR A 154 12.99 -13.05 20.20
CA TYR A 154 12.42 -12.80 18.87
C TYR A 154 13.34 -11.99 17.94
N GLY A 155 14.51 -11.52 18.46
CA GLY A 155 15.47 -10.78 17.66
C GLY A 155 16.10 -11.64 16.57
N ILE A 156 16.21 -11.10 15.35
CA ILE A 156 16.87 -11.76 14.22
C ILE A 156 18.32 -11.25 14.13
N TYR A 157 19.29 -12.15 14.05
CA TYR A 157 20.70 -11.80 13.88
C TYR A 157 20.96 -11.39 12.43
N SER A 158 21.62 -10.24 12.25
CA SER A 158 22.15 -9.80 10.96
C SER A 158 23.66 -9.92 10.95
N PRO A 159 24.25 -10.73 10.05
CA PRO A 159 25.69 -10.78 9.89
C PRO A 159 26.30 -9.43 9.49
N GLU A 160 25.58 -8.65 8.70
CA GLU A 160 26.02 -7.32 8.23
C GLU A 160 26.06 -6.29 9.36
N LEU A 161 25.12 -6.35 10.31
CA LEU A 161 25.06 -5.45 11.46
C LEU A 161 25.90 -5.95 12.64
N GLY A 162 26.20 -7.25 12.70
CA GLY A 162 26.93 -7.87 13.81
C GLY A 162 26.12 -8.03 15.11
N TYR A 163 24.78 -7.79 15.08
CA TYR A 163 23.90 -7.92 16.25
C TYR A 163 22.49 -8.38 15.85
N LYS A 164 21.70 -8.74 16.88
CA LYS A 164 20.26 -9.01 16.70
C LYS A 164 19.48 -7.70 16.68
N PHE A 165 18.49 -7.60 15.80
CA PHE A 165 17.58 -6.47 15.71
C PHE A 165 16.12 -6.90 15.86
N VAL A 166 15.25 -5.97 16.22
CA VAL A 166 13.80 -6.17 16.25
C VAL A 166 13.28 -6.30 14.83
N PRO A 167 12.72 -7.45 14.41
CA PRO A 167 12.23 -7.65 13.04
C PRO A 167 10.87 -6.98 12.83
N ILE A 168 10.85 -5.65 12.92
CA ILE A 168 9.61 -4.88 12.81
C ILE A 168 8.90 -5.11 11.47
N GLN A 169 9.66 -5.43 10.39
CA GLN A 169 9.12 -5.78 9.09
C GLN A 169 8.26 -7.05 9.17
N LEU A 170 8.70 -8.06 9.93
CA LEU A 170 7.96 -9.31 10.12
C LEU A 170 6.67 -9.06 10.92
N PHE A 171 6.76 -8.29 12.00
CA PHE A 171 5.58 -7.95 12.80
C PHE A 171 4.57 -7.15 11.98
N GLU A 172 5.05 -6.19 11.18
CA GLU A 172 4.20 -5.42 10.28
C GLU A 172 3.55 -6.30 9.20
N ALA A 173 4.29 -7.26 8.63
CA ALA A 173 3.74 -8.22 7.67
C ALA A 173 2.62 -9.07 8.29
N ILE A 174 2.85 -9.60 9.51
CA ILE A 174 1.83 -10.39 10.23
C ILE A 174 0.56 -9.56 10.47
N VAL A 175 0.69 -8.34 10.97
CA VAL A 175 -0.45 -7.44 11.21
C VAL A 175 -1.20 -7.16 9.91
N LEU A 176 -0.49 -6.88 8.81
CA LEU A 176 -1.09 -6.62 7.50
C LEU A 176 -1.82 -7.85 6.96
N PHE A 177 -1.28 -9.05 7.10
CA PHE A 177 -1.98 -10.27 6.71
C PHE A 177 -3.22 -10.54 7.57
N VAL A 178 -3.15 -10.32 8.87
CA VAL A 178 -4.31 -10.42 9.75
C VAL A 178 -5.40 -9.43 9.34
N ILE A 179 -5.03 -8.18 9.04
CA ILE A 179 -5.97 -7.16 8.53
C ILE A 179 -6.56 -7.63 7.19
N ALA A 180 -5.73 -8.06 6.22
CA ALA A 180 -6.19 -8.50 4.91
C ALA A 180 -7.17 -9.66 4.99
N ILE A 181 -6.86 -10.70 5.79
CA ILE A 181 -7.72 -11.87 6.00
C ILE A 181 -9.03 -11.47 6.67
N SER A 182 -8.97 -10.65 7.73
CA SER A 182 -10.16 -10.19 8.45
C SER A 182 -11.08 -9.38 7.52
N LEU A 183 -10.51 -8.48 6.73
CA LEU A 183 -11.26 -7.66 5.78
C LEU A 183 -11.77 -8.47 4.57
N PHE A 184 -11.04 -9.50 4.16
CA PHE A 184 -11.52 -10.44 3.15
C PHE A 184 -12.82 -11.12 3.60
N PHE A 185 -12.86 -11.67 4.80
CA PHE A 185 -14.06 -12.31 5.34
C PHE A 185 -15.17 -11.30 5.63
N LEU A 186 -14.83 -10.09 6.07
CA LEU A 186 -15.80 -9.01 6.22
C LEU A 186 -16.46 -8.68 4.87
N LEU A 187 -15.67 -8.47 3.82
CA LEU A 187 -16.15 -8.18 2.48
C LEU A 187 -16.97 -9.34 1.89
N LEU A 188 -16.55 -10.57 2.17
CA LEU A 188 -17.22 -11.78 1.70
C LEU A 188 -18.61 -11.98 2.33
N LYS A 189 -18.75 -11.70 3.64
CA LYS A 189 -19.95 -11.98 4.43
C LYS A 189 -20.88 -10.78 4.58
N SER A 190 -20.41 -9.57 4.35
CA SER A 190 -21.18 -8.35 4.59
C SER A 190 -22.33 -8.21 3.59
N LYS A 191 -23.54 -7.98 4.13
CA LYS A 191 -24.74 -7.61 3.35
C LYS A 191 -24.88 -6.08 3.19
N ARG A 192 -24.12 -5.30 3.96
CA ARG A 192 -24.06 -3.84 3.89
C ARG A 192 -22.78 -3.41 3.20
N PHE A 193 -22.65 -2.09 2.96
CA PHE A 193 -21.39 -1.53 2.46
C PHE A 193 -20.31 -1.71 3.55
N PRO A 194 -19.24 -2.49 3.31
CA PRO A 194 -18.38 -2.99 4.39
C PRO A 194 -17.27 -2.05 4.82
N HIS A 195 -17.08 -0.91 4.14
CA HIS A 195 -16.06 0.12 4.47
C HIS A 195 -14.62 -0.41 4.68
N THR A 196 -14.25 -1.49 4.00
CA THR A 196 -12.99 -2.20 4.21
C THR A 196 -11.76 -1.32 4.03
N MET A 197 -11.78 -0.37 3.07
CA MET A 197 -10.69 0.58 2.89
C MET A 197 -10.52 1.49 4.11
N SER A 198 -11.60 2.07 4.61
CA SER A 198 -11.54 2.95 5.79
C SER A 198 -11.06 2.18 7.02
N ILE A 199 -11.55 0.95 7.22
CA ILE A 199 -11.12 0.09 8.33
C ILE A 199 -9.63 -0.24 8.20
N TYR A 200 -9.15 -0.59 6.99
CA TYR A 200 -7.73 -0.82 6.76
C TYR A 200 -6.88 0.40 7.15
N LEU A 201 -7.23 1.57 6.63
CA LEU A 201 -6.46 2.79 6.87
C LEU A 201 -6.45 3.19 8.36
N ILE A 202 -7.57 3.01 9.08
CA ILE A 202 -7.65 3.26 10.52
C ILE A 202 -6.76 2.27 11.28
N THR A 203 -6.94 0.97 11.05
CA THR A 203 -6.22 -0.07 11.80
C THR A 203 -4.73 -0.05 11.51
N TYR A 204 -4.34 0.15 10.24
CA TYR A 204 -2.94 0.29 9.87
C TYR A 204 -2.33 1.60 10.38
N GLY A 205 -3.08 2.71 10.37
CA GLY A 205 -2.63 3.98 10.94
C GLY A 205 -2.29 3.86 12.42
N ILE A 206 -3.14 3.19 13.21
CA ILE A 206 -2.88 2.89 14.62
C ILE A 206 -1.60 2.05 14.76
N TRP A 207 -1.51 0.92 14.04
CA TRP A 207 -0.32 0.08 14.06
C TRP A 207 0.94 0.88 13.70
N ARG A 208 0.89 1.64 12.62
CA ARG A 208 2.03 2.39 12.10
C ARG A 208 2.54 3.45 13.07
N PHE A 209 1.64 4.11 13.82
CA PHE A 209 2.01 5.06 14.85
C PHE A 209 2.85 4.40 15.95
N PHE A 210 2.40 3.25 16.46
CA PHE A 210 3.13 2.54 17.52
C PHE A 210 4.39 1.81 17.02
N ALA A 211 4.35 1.25 15.82
CA ALA A 211 5.48 0.55 15.23
C ALA A 211 6.71 1.46 15.06
N GLU A 212 6.51 2.76 14.90
CA GLU A 212 7.60 3.73 14.75
C GLU A 212 8.51 3.82 15.97
N TYR A 213 8.01 3.58 17.17
CA TYR A 213 8.83 3.56 18.40
C TYR A 213 9.85 2.42 18.44
N PHE A 214 9.66 1.36 17.67
CA PHE A 214 10.58 0.23 17.61
C PHE A 214 11.59 0.33 16.45
N ARG A 215 11.51 1.36 15.63
CA ARG A 215 12.39 1.56 14.47
C ARG A 215 13.69 2.23 14.86
N ALA A 216 14.76 1.87 14.13
CA ALA A 216 16.11 2.41 14.36
C ALA A 216 16.52 3.48 13.33
N ASP A 217 15.82 3.53 12.17
CA ASP A 217 16.18 4.43 11.07
C ASP A 217 15.74 5.86 11.36
N ASN A 218 16.68 6.80 11.19
CA ASN A 218 16.36 8.22 11.25
C ASN A 218 15.63 8.64 9.96
N ARG A 219 14.41 9.15 10.11
CA ARG A 219 13.54 9.56 8.98
C ARG A 219 13.40 11.07 8.84
N GLY A 220 14.25 11.81 9.51
CA GLY A 220 14.19 13.25 9.54
C GLY A 220 13.18 13.81 10.54
N GLU A 221 13.13 15.12 10.61
CA GLU A 221 12.23 15.87 11.50
C GLU A 221 10.97 16.32 10.77
N THR A 222 9.90 16.54 11.51
CA THR A 222 8.64 17.11 11.01
C THR A 222 8.43 18.52 11.55
N ILE A 223 7.46 19.23 10.96
CA ILE A 223 6.97 20.52 11.47
C ILE A 223 6.46 20.43 12.93
N VAL A 224 6.04 19.24 13.36
CA VAL A 224 5.58 18.99 14.73
C VAL A 224 6.71 18.32 15.51
N LYS A 225 7.35 19.08 16.40
CA LYS A 225 8.43 18.58 17.24
C LYS A 225 7.98 17.36 18.05
N GLY A 226 8.79 16.29 18.02
CA GLY A 226 8.53 15.05 18.76
C GLY A 226 7.73 13.99 17.99
N LEU A 227 7.30 14.26 16.75
CA LEU A 227 6.70 13.28 15.88
C LEU A 227 7.61 12.98 14.69
N THR A 228 7.72 11.70 14.31
CA THR A 228 8.37 11.34 13.05
C THR A 228 7.42 11.58 11.85
N PRO A 229 7.94 11.69 10.62
CA PRO A 229 7.11 11.79 9.41
C PRO A 229 6.07 10.67 9.29
N SER A 230 6.44 9.46 9.71
CA SER A 230 5.53 8.31 9.70
C SER A 230 4.41 8.45 10.73
N GLN A 231 4.70 8.94 11.93
CA GLN A 231 3.69 9.18 12.97
C GLN A 231 2.72 10.27 12.56
N LEU A 232 3.23 11.38 12.02
CA LEU A 232 2.38 12.46 11.52
C LEU A 232 1.47 11.96 10.39
N THR A 233 2.02 11.22 9.43
CA THR A 233 1.23 10.60 8.35
C THR A 233 0.18 9.64 8.91
N ALA A 234 0.52 8.81 9.90
CA ALA A 234 -0.41 7.89 10.54
C ALA A 234 -1.60 8.60 11.21
N ILE A 235 -1.34 9.73 11.90
CA ILE A 235 -2.38 10.57 12.50
C ILE A 235 -3.29 11.16 11.41
N VAL A 236 -2.73 11.73 10.36
CA VAL A 236 -3.50 12.30 9.25
C VAL A 236 -4.35 11.22 8.58
N LEU A 237 -3.78 10.04 8.27
CA LEU A 237 -4.50 8.91 7.71
C LEU A 237 -5.65 8.45 8.61
N PHE A 238 -5.44 8.40 9.91
CA PHE A 238 -6.46 8.01 10.88
C PHE A 238 -7.68 8.95 10.81
N PHE A 239 -7.48 10.26 10.92
CA PHE A 239 -8.59 11.23 10.87
C PHE A 239 -9.26 11.30 9.50
N VAL A 240 -8.49 11.29 8.41
CA VAL A 240 -9.03 11.25 7.04
C VAL A 240 -9.86 9.99 6.83
N SER A 241 -9.44 8.86 7.37
CA SER A 241 -10.16 7.60 7.23
C SER A 241 -11.47 7.54 8.03
N ILE A 242 -11.50 8.16 9.20
CA ILE A 242 -12.76 8.33 9.97
C ILE A 242 -13.72 9.23 9.19
N LEU A 243 -13.24 10.36 8.68
CA LEU A 243 -14.06 11.27 7.86
C LEU A 243 -14.61 10.55 6.62
N LEU A 244 -13.75 9.78 5.94
CA LEU A 244 -14.15 8.98 4.79
C LEU A 244 -15.21 7.92 5.16
N TYR A 245 -15.03 7.24 6.29
CA TYR A 245 -16.01 6.28 6.80
C TYR A 245 -17.37 6.93 7.02
N VAL A 246 -17.41 8.04 7.75
CA VAL A 246 -18.65 8.78 8.05
C VAL A 246 -19.31 9.30 6.77
N LEU A 247 -18.52 9.84 5.84
CA LEU A 247 -19.03 10.35 4.56
C LEU A 247 -19.64 9.23 3.72
N LEU A 248 -18.96 8.11 3.59
CA LEU A 248 -19.46 6.95 2.82
C LEU A 248 -20.72 6.36 3.45
N GLU A 249 -20.79 6.27 4.78
CA GLU A 249 -21.99 5.79 5.47
C GLU A 249 -23.17 6.75 5.26
N TYR A 250 -22.93 8.05 5.37
CA TYR A 250 -23.94 9.08 5.08
C TYR A 250 -24.49 8.97 3.66
N LEU A 251 -23.61 8.86 2.66
CA LEU A 251 -23.99 8.72 1.25
C LEU A 251 -24.76 7.42 0.98
N TYR A 252 -24.36 6.33 1.63
CA TYR A 252 -25.04 5.04 1.52
C TYR A 252 -26.42 5.05 2.15
N ALA A 253 -26.55 5.64 3.34
CA ALA A 253 -27.84 5.80 4.02
C ALA A 253 -28.82 6.62 3.19
N ARG A 254 -28.37 7.76 2.63
CA ARG A 254 -29.20 8.64 1.78
C ARG A 254 -29.68 7.96 0.49
N LYS A 255 -28.85 7.06 -0.09
CA LYS A 255 -29.23 6.31 -1.29
C LYS A 255 -30.32 5.25 -1.04
N LYS A 256 -30.46 4.81 0.22
CA LYS A 256 -31.45 3.80 0.64
C LYS A 256 -32.84 4.40 0.93
N GLN A 257 -32.91 5.71 1.10
CA GLN A 257 -34.14 6.48 1.36
C GLN A 257 -34.82 7.00 0.08
N LYS A 258 -34.10 6.96 -1.04
CA LYS A 258 -34.64 7.25 -2.40
C LYS A 258 -35.00 5.95 -3.13
#